data_ef92529ded4ed61205cd0cf0106be327
#
_entry.id   ef92529ded4ed61205cd0cf0106be327
#
_cell.length_a   1.000
_cell.length_b   1.000
_cell.length_c   1.000
_cell.angle_alpha   90.00
_cell.angle_beta   90.00
_cell.angle_gamma   90.00
#
_symmetry.space_group_name_H-M   'P 1'
#
loop_
_entity.id
_entity.type
_entity.pdbx_description
1 polymer ?
#
loop_
_entity_poly.entity_id
_entity_poly.type
_entity_poly.pdbx_seq_one_letter_code
_entity_poly.pdbx_strand_id
1 'polypeptide(L)'
;CAIRSLDWDRSRFDIEFGLRNGTTYNSFIIKGEKLAIIDTSHAKFEALWFEELLKEVNPQEVDYLITSHTEPDHSGLIGNLLELNKNITVVGSKLALKFIEDQIHVPFKRLEVKSGEFLNLGTNPNSGLEHNIEFISAPNLHWPDTIFSYDHSTHVLYTCDAFGLHYCSDE
;
A
#
# COMPACT_ATOMS: atom_id res chain seq x y z
N CYS A 1 5.12 -2.06 10.62
CA CYS A 1 5.03 -3.49 10.33
C CYS A 1 4.88 -3.71 8.83
N ALA A 2 5.30 -4.87 8.29
CA ALA A 2 5.12 -5.23 6.89
C ALA A 2 4.37 -6.56 6.80
N ILE A 3 3.40 -6.64 5.89
CA ILE A 3 2.74 -7.88 5.46
C ILE A 3 3.36 -8.27 4.12
N ARG A 4 3.88 -9.49 4.03
CA ARG A 4 4.51 -10.01 2.80
C ARG A 4 3.68 -11.15 2.24
N SER A 5 3.29 -11.03 0.97
CA SER A 5 2.66 -12.12 0.22
C SER A 5 3.69 -12.73 -0.72
N LEU A 6 4.20 -13.90 -0.38
CA LEU A 6 5.25 -14.61 -1.12
C LEU A 6 4.65 -15.41 -2.28
N ASP A 7 4.90 -15.00 -3.49
CA ASP A 7 4.41 -15.65 -4.71
C ASP A 7 5.51 -16.50 -5.35
N TRP A 8 5.73 -17.70 -4.78
CA TRP A 8 6.73 -18.65 -5.25
C TRP A 8 6.46 -19.19 -6.65
N ASP A 9 5.17 -19.28 -7.03
CA ASP A 9 4.75 -19.89 -8.29
C ASP A 9 4.72 -18.89 -9.44
N ARG A 10 4.97 -17.61 -9.18
CA ARG A 10 5.01 -16.61 -10.23
C ARG A 10 6.25 -16.77 -11.09
N SER A 11 6.07 -17.33 -12.29
CA SER A 11 7.15 -17.56 -13.26
C SER A 11 7.45 -16.36 -14.16
N ARG A 12 6.56 -15.37 -14.21
CA ARG A 12 6.67 -14.15 -15.02
C ARG A 12 6.04 -12.96 -14.32
N PHE A 13 6.71 -11.83 -14.42
CA PHE A 13 6.13 -10.53 -14.16
C PHE A 13 6.17 -9.75 -15.48
N ASP A 14 5.03 -9.22 -15.91
CA ASP A 14 4.81 -8.72 -17.26
C ASP A 14 5.14 -9.73 -18.38
N ILE A 15 5.15 -9.26 -19.64
CA ILE A 15 5.45 -10.13 -20.80
C ILE A 15 6.95 -10.45 -20.88
N GLU A 16 7.81 -9.58 -20.36
CA GLU A 16 9.24 -9.55 -20.64
C GLU A 16 10.12 -10.16 -19.55
N PHE A 17 9.62 -10.24 -18.29
CA PHE A 17 10.45 -10.65 -17.16
C PHE A 17 10.12 -12.06 -16.67
N GLY A 18 11.00 -13.01 -17.00
CA GLY A 18 10.99 -14.34 -16.39
C GLY A 18 11.54 -14.28 -14.97
N LEU A 19 10.80 -14.86 -14.01
CA LEU A 19 11.18 -14.90 -12.60
C LEU A 19 11.76 -16.27 -12.25
N ARG A 20 12.91 -16.30 -11.58
CA ARG A 20 13.52 -17.53 -11.11
C ARG A 20 13.09 -17.90 -9.68
N ASN A 21 12.85 -16.90 -8.85
CA ASN A 21 12.57 -17.05 -7.42
C ASN A 21 11.25 -16.38 -7.04
N GLY A 22 10.25 -16.42 -7.94
CA GLY A 22 8.97 -15.77 -7.67
C GLY A 22 9.05 -14.27 -7.46
N THR A 23 8.07 -13.71 -6.74
CA THR A 23 8.02 -12.30 -6.34
C THR A 23 7.35 -12.14 -4.98
N THR A 24 7.56 -11.01 -4.33
CA THR A 24 6.94 -10.68 -3.04
C THR A 24 6.14 -9.40 -3.17
N TYR A 25 4.87 -9.43 -2.77
CA TYR A 25 4.04 -8.23 -2.67
C TYR A 25 4.08 -7.73 -1.24
N ASN A 26 4.39 -6.46 -1.05
CA ASN A 26 4.58 -5.85 0.26
C ASN A 26 3.48 -4.83 0.55
N SER A 27 2.91 -4.93 1.74
CA SER A 27 2.00 -3.96 2.32
C SER A 27 2.54 -3.52 3.67
N PHE A 28 2.39 -2.23 4.02
CA PHE A 28 2.99 -1.70 5.25
C PHE A 28 1.93 -1.08 6.14
N ILE A 29 2.05 -1.28 7.45
CA ILE A 29 1.17 -0.73 8.47
C ILE A 29 1.94 0.31 9.28
N ILE A 30 1.42 1.53 9.35
CA ILE A 30 1.95 2.63 10.15
C ILE A 30 0.92 2.97 11.23
N LYS A 31 1.32 2.82 12.50
CA LYS A 31 0.47 3.03 13.67
C LYS A 31 0.86 4.34 14.36
N GLY A 32 0.08 5.41 14.14
CA GLY A 32 0.09 6.65 14.91
C GLY A 32 -1.15 6.72 15.81
N GLU A 33 -1.68 7.92 16.07
CA GLU A 33 -3.05 8.12 16.55
C GLU A 33 -4.06 7.73 15.48
N LYS A 34 -3.65 7.87 14.22
CA LYS A 34 -4.34 7.36 13.03
C LYS A 34 -3.58 6.16 12.49
N LEU A 35 -4.33 5.20 11.97
CA LEU A 35 -3.82 3.97 11.41
C LEU A 35 -3.82 4.07 9.88
N ALA A 36 -2.65 3.93 9.27
CA ALA A 36 -2.50 3.89 7.82
C ALA A 36 -1.96 2.56 7.32
N ILE A 37 -2.47 2.10 6.18
CA ILE A 37 -1.92 1.00 5.41
C ILE A 37 -1.38 1.58 4.11
N ILE A 38 -0.17 1.19 3.71
CA ILE A 38 0.41 1.51 2.40
C ILE A 38 0.33 0.25 1.55
N ASP A 39 -0.38 0.34 0.43
CA ASP A 39 -0.67 -0.72 -0.52
C ASP A 39 -1.39 -1.94 0.10
N THR A 40 -1.95 -2.78 -0.74
CA THR A 40 -2.54 -4.06 -0.36
C THR A 40 -1.73 -5.20 -0.97
N SER A 41 -2.38 -6.19 -1.54
CA SER A 41 -1.75 -7.31 -2.21
C SER A 41 -2.56 -7.74 -3.43
N HIS A 42 -2.00 -8.66 -4.22
CA HIS A 42 -2.72 -9.31 -5.31
C HIS A 42 -3.90 -10.13 -4.77
N ALA A 43 -5.04 -10.09 -5.45
CA ALA A 43 -6.30 -10.72 -5.02
C ALA A 43 -6.17 -12.23 -4.70
N LYS A 44 -5.23 -12.95 -5.34
CA LYS A 44 -5.00 -14.38 -5.02
C LYS A 44 -4.51 -14.62 -3.60
N PHE A 45 -3.99 -13.61 -2.92
CA PHE A 45 -3.51 -13.66 -1.54
C PHE A 45 -4.51 -13.08 -0.52
N GLU A 46 -5.77 -12.90 -0.91
CA GLU A 46 -6.79 -12.30 -0.05
C GLU A 46 -6.82 -12.92 1.34
N ALA A 47 -6.98 -14.24 1.43
CA ALA A 47 -7.09 -14.94 2.71
C ALA A 47 -5.83 -14.76 3.59
N LEU A 48 -4.65 -14.91 3.01
CA LEU A 48 -3.38 -14.74 3.71
C LEU A 48 -3.19 -13.29 4.16
N TRP A 49 -3.44 -12.33 3.28
CA TRP A 49 -3.25 -10.92 3.59
C TRP A 49 -4.16 -10.45 4.72
N PHE A 50 -5.45 -10.84 4.72
CA PHE A 50 -6.36 -10.52 5.79
C PHE A 50 -6.04 -11.27 7.10
N GLU A 51 -5.59 -12.53 7.03
CA GLU A 51 -5.12 -13.24 8.22
C GLU A 51 -3.95 -12.51 8.89
N GLU A 52 -2.95 -12.07 8.10
CA GLU A 52 -1.80 -11.34 8.64
C GLU A 52 -2.21 -9.93 9.12
N LEU A 53 -3.09 -9.23 8.39
CA LEU A 53 -3.61 -7.94 8.81
C LEU A 53 -4.31 -8.02 10.18
N LEU A 54 -5.15 -9.03 10.38
CA LEU A 54 -5.91 -9.23 11.63
C LEU A 54 -5.01 -9.55 12.84
N LYS A 55 -3.82 -10.09 12.64
CA LYS A 55 -2.83 -10.28 13.72
C LYS A 55 -2.26 -8.95 14.19
N GLU A 56 -2.21 -7.96 13.31
CA GLU A 56 -1.57 -6.67 13.56
C GLU A 56 -2.55 -5.58 13.98
N VAL A 57 -3.71 -5.51 13.34
CA VAL A 57 -4.70 -4.45 13.53
C VAL A 57 -6.12 -4.95 13.27
N ASN A 58 -7.09 -4.24 13.86
CA ASN A 58 -8.50 -4.40 13.51
C ASN A 58 -8.77 -3.55 12.24
N PRO A 59 -9.24 -4.13 11.12
CA PRO A 59 -9.56 -3.38 9.91
C PRO A 59 -10.57 -2.23 10.11
N GLN A 60 -11.42 -2.33 11.13
CA GLN A 60 -12.37 -1.27 11.49
C GLN A 60 -11.70 0.00 12.04
N GLU A 61 -10.45 -0.10 12.48
CA GLU A 61 -9.67 1.01 13.03
C GLU A 61 -8.77 1.69 11.99
N VAL A 62 -8.73 1.17 10.76
CA VAL A 62 -7.94 1.76 9.67
C VAL A 62 -8.56 3.08 9.23
N ASP A 63 -7.81 4.16 9.33
CA ASP A 63 -8.22 5.50 8.89
C ASP A 63 -7.86 5.76 7.43
N TYR A 64 -6.67 5.33 7.00
CA TYR A 64 -6.12 5.63 5.68
C TYR A 64 -5.60 4.39 4.97
N LEU A 65 -5.86 4.33 3.67
CA LEU A 65 -5.21 3.42 2.75
C LEU A 65 -4.46 4.25 1.71
N ILE A 66 -3.14 4.27 1.82
CA ILE A 66 -2.26 4.98 0.88
C ILE A 66 -1.95 4.03 -0.27
N THR A 67 -2.27 4.43 -1.49
CA THR A 67 -2.02 3.65 -2.70
C THR A 67 -0.84 4.26 -3.44
N SER A 68 0.26 3.52 -3.48
CA SER A 68 1.49 3.97 -4.15
C SER A 68 1.33 3.97 -5.66
N HIS A 69 0.70 2.93 -6.22
CA HIS A 69 0.18 2.86 -7.58
C HIS A 69 -0.88 1.75 -7.70
N THR A 70 -1.51 1.61 -8.87
CA THR A 70 -2.73 0.81 -9.01
C THR A 70 -2.56 -0.50 -9.78
N GLU A 71 -1.34 -1.00 -9.91
CA GLU A 71 -1.15 -2.37 -10.39
C GLU A 71 -1.82 -3.37 -9.44
N PRO A 72 -2.42 -4.48 -9.96
CA PRO A 72 -3.23 -5.38 -9.13
C PRO A 72 -2.53 -6.02 -7.94
N ASP A 73 -1.21 -6.08 -7.92
CA ASP A 73 -0.44 -6.61 -6.79
C ASP A 73 -0.29 -5.60 -5.62
N HIS A 74 -0.57 -4.32 -5.86
CA HIS A 74 -0.67 -3.26 -4.85
C HIS A 74 -2.12 -2.90 -4.52
N SER A 75 -3.01 -2.93 -5.50
CA SER A 75 -4.39 -2.44 -5.38
C SER A 75 -5.45 -3.53 -5.28
N GLY A 76 -5.09 -4.80 -5.48
CA GLY A 76 -6.03 -5.89 -5.70
C GLY A 76 -7.01 -6.18 -4.56
N LEU A 77 -6.71 -5.74 -3.33
CA LEU A 77 -7.55 -5.96 -2.16
C LEU A 77 -8.18 -4.68 -1.60
N ILE A 78 -8.04 -3.54 -2.31
CA ILE A 78 -8.65 -2.27 -1.88
C ILE A 78 -10.16 -2.40 -1.72
N GLY A 79 -10.84 -2.98 -2.72
CA GLY A 79 -12.29 -3.20 -2.67
C GLY A 79 -12.72 -4.02 -1.47
N ASN A 80 -12.05 -5.14 -1.21
CA ASN A 80 -12.33 -6.03 -0.07
C ASN A 80 -12.14 -5.32 1.27
N LEU A 81 -11.08 -4.52 1.41
CA LEU A 81 -10.84 -3.75 2.63
C LEU A 81 -11.91 -2.68 2.86
N LEU A 82 -12.35 -1.99 1.79
CA LEU A 82 -13.42 -0.98 1.85
C LEU A 82 -14.80 -1.59 2.11
N GLU A 83 -15.05 -2.83 1.72
CA GLU A 83 -16.27 -3.56 2.11
C GLU A 83 -16.31 -3.80 3.62
N LEU A 84 -15.17 -4.11 4.24
CA LEU A 84 -15.06 -4.27 5.68
C LEU A 84 -15.16 -2.94 6.43
N ASN A 85 -14.52 -1.89 5.93
CA ASN A 85 -14.52 -0.57 6.57
C ASN A 85 -14.74 0.56 5.57
N LYS A 86 -15.96 1.03 5.43
CA LYS A 86 -16.36 2.13 4.53
C LYS A 86 -15.86 3.51 5.00
N ASN A 87 -15.26 3.60 6.19
CA ASN A 87 -14.77 4.85 6.73
C ASN A 87 -13.34 5.17 6.30
N ILE A 88 -12.62 4.21 5.74
CA ILE A 88 -11.28 4.40 5.22
C ILE A 88 -11.26 5.51 4.17
N THR A 89 -10.28 6.40 4.29
CA THR A 89 -9.96 7.37 3.26
C THR A 89 -8.81 6.82 2.39
N VAL A 90 -9.09 6.60 1.10
CA VAL A 90 -8.07 6.20 0.14
C VAL A 90 -7.27 7.44 -0.26
N VAL A 91 -5.95 7.34 -0.09
CA VAL A 91 -4.97 8.40 -0.35
C VAL A 91 -4.15 8.00 -1.57
N GLY A 92 -3.97 8.90 -2.52
CA GLY A 92 -3.18 8.60 -3.72
C GLY A 92 -3.06 9.79 -4.65
N SER A 93 -2.31 9.62 -5.73
CA SER A 93 -2.30 10.60 -6.80
C SER A 93 -3.71 10.73 -7.42
N LYS A 94 -3.97 11.86 -8.07
CA LYS A 94 -5.25 12.07 -8.80
C LYS A 94 -5.53 10.92 -9.78
N LEU A 95 -4.49 10.42 -10.43
CA LEU A 95 -4.63 9.37 -11.44
C LEU A 95 -4.87 8.01 -10.77
N ALA A 96 -4.18 7.69 -9.66
CA ALA A 96 -4.42 6.48 -8.89
C ALA A 96 -5.86 6.42 -8.38
N LEU A 97 -6.36 7.50 -7.79
CA LEU A 97 -7.75 7.57 -7.31
C LEU A 97 -8.78 7.38 -8.43
N LYS A 98 -8.49 7.88 -9.64
CA LYS A 98 -9.33 7.66 -10.82
C LYS A 98 -9.31 6.19 -11.25
N PHE A 99 -8.14 5.56 -11.30
CA PHE A 99 -8.02 4.14 -11.66
C PHE A 99 -8.71 3.23 -10.64
N ILE A 100 -8.58 3.52 -9.33
CA ILE A 100 -9.30 2.79 -8.28
C ILE A 100 -10.82 2.91 -8.46
N GLU A 101 -11.34 4.11 -8.77
CA GLU A 101 -12.77 4.32 -9.04
C GLU A 101 -13.26 3.45 -10.20
N ASP A 102 -12.43 3.33 -11.24
CA ASP A 102 -12.76 2.51 -12.41
C ASP A 102 -12.63 1.00 -12.13
N GLN A 103 -11.79 0.59 -11.15
CA GLN A 103 -11.58 -0.81 -10.79
C GLN A 103 -12.63 -1.36 -9.82
N ILE A 104 -12.98 -0.62 -8.77
CA ILE A 104 -13.73 -1.20 -7.65
C ILE A 104 -15.21 -0.85 -7.59
N HIS A 105 -15.72 0.04 -8.40
CA HIS A 105 -17.16 0.41 -8.51
C HIS A 105 -17.90 0.64 -7.18
N VAL A 106 -17.18 0.86 -6.06
CA VAL A 106 -17.71 1.12 -4.73
C VAL A 106 -17.39 2.56 -4.35
N PRO A 107 -18.34 3.35 -3.84
CA PRO A 107 -18.03 4.70 -3.36
C PRO A 107 -17.05 4.65 -2.19
N PHE A 108 -16.04 5.51 -2.20
CA PHE A 108 -15.06 5.63 -1.13
C PHE A 108 -14.68 7.09 -0.86
N LYS A 109 -14.21 7.36 0.36
CA LYS A 109 -13.61 8.65 0.71
C LYS A 109 -12.22 8.73 0.09
N ARG A 110 -11.89 9.89 -0.48
CA ARG A 110 -10.62 10.09 -1.19
C ARG A 110 -9.86 11.30 -0.69
N LEU A 111 -8.55 11.20 -0.69
CA LEU A 111 -7.61 12.29 -0.46
C LEU A 111 -6.58 12.29 -1.59
N GLU A 112 -6.69 13.26 -2.50
CA GLU A 112 -5.68 13.48 -3.54
C GLU A 112 -4.44 14.12 -2.91
N VAL A 113 -3.26 13.61 -3.25
CA VAL A 113 -1.98 14.12 -2.76
C VAL A 113 -0.97 14.33 -3.88
N LYS A 114 -0.03 15.27 -3.66
CA LYS A 114 1.04 15.68 -4.57
C LYS A 114 2.37 15.79 -3.83
N SER A 115 3.46 15.95 -4.59
CA SER A 115 4.78 16.21 -4.00
C SER A 115 4.76 17.39 -3.02
N GLY A 116 5.36 17.15 -1.85
CA GLY A 116 5.48 18.14 -0.79
C GLY A 116 4.23 18.30 0.09
N GLU A 117 3.18 17.52 -0.14
CA GLU A 117 2.05 17.44 0.77
C GLU A 117 2.28 16.37 1.85
N PHE A 118 1.66 16.57 3.00
CA PHE A 118 1.87 15.76 4.18
C PHE A 118 0.57 15.17 4.71
N LEU A 119 0.67 13.96 5.27
CA LEU A 119 -0.38 13.32 6.06
C LEU A 119 0.17 13.06 7.47
N ASN A 120 -0.34 13.79 8.45
CA ASN A 120 0.02 13.55 9.84
C ASN A 120 -0.86 12.44 10.42
N LEU A 121 -0.24 11.38 10.91
CA LEU A 121 -0.91 10.25 11.57
C LEU A 121 -0.92 10.40 13.10
N GLY A 122 -0.33 11.46 13.64
CA GLY A 122 -0.17 11.66 15.08
C GLY A 122 0.91 10.77 15.68
N THR A 123 0.94 10.77 17.01
CA THR A 123 1.97 10.07 17.78
C THR A 123 1.57 8.63 18.07
N ASN A 124 2.47 7.69 17.79
CA ASN A 124 2.28 6.30 18.19
C ASN A 124 2.38 6.19 19.73
N PRO A 125 1.34 5.71 20.41
CA PRO A 125 1.32 5.69 21.88
C PRO A 125 2.35 4.73 22.50
N ASN A 126 2.83 3.75 21.74
CA ASN A 126 3.79 2.76 22.23
C ASN A 126 5.25 3.19 22.02
N SER A 127 5.56 3.83 20.90
CA SER A 127 6.92 4.24 20.56
C SER A 127 7.23 5.71 20.85
N GLY A 128 6.19 6.54 20.98
CA GLY A 128 6.31 8.00 21.10
C GLY A 128 6.72 8.70 19.80
N LEU A 129 6.79 7.99 18.67
CA LEU A 129 7.12 8.57 17.36
C LEU A 129 5.90 9.27 16.76
N GLU A 130 6.07 10.50 16.31
CA GLU A 130 5.06 11.24 15.57
C GLU A 130 5.22 10.97 14.07
N HIS A 131 4.31 10.19 13.48
CA HIS A 131 4.36 9.84 12.07
C HIS A 131 3.81 10.96 11.18
N ASN A 132 4.68 11.54 10.37
CA ASN A 132 4.33 12.55 9.38
C ASN A 132 4.82 12.08 8.00
N ILE A 133 3.87 11.71 7.16
CA ILE A 133 4.13 11.10 5.85
C ILE A 133 4.16 12.19 4.79
N GLU A 134 5.31 12.40 4.16
CA GLU A 134 5.46 13.26 2.99
C GLU A 134 5.21 12.46 1.71
N PHE A 135 4.48 13.02 0.77
CA PHE A 135 4.25 12.43 -0.54
C PHE A 135 5.20 13.02 -1.59
N ILE A 136 5.71 12.13 -2.45
CA ILE A 136 6.62 12.48 -3.53
C ILE A 136 6.07 11.89 -4.82
N SER A 137 5.65 12.73 -5.75
CA SER A 137 5.16 12.26 -7.06
C SER A 137 6.30 11.64 -7.86
N ALA A 138 6.10 10.43 -8.34
CA ALA A 138 7.08 9.65 -9.07
C ALA A 138 6.48 9.06 -10.37
N PRO A 139 5.85 9.87 -11.24
CA PRO A 139 5.15 9.37 -12.40
C PRO A 139 6.09 8.62 -13.35
N ASN A 140 5.64 7.47 -13.85
CA ASN A 140 6.38 6.54 -14.71
C ASN A 140 7.58 5.83 -14.03
N LEU A 141 7.55 5.75 -12.70
CA LEU A 141 8.44 4.89 -11.91
C LEU A 141 7.62 3.81 -11.15
N HIS A 142 7.10 2.76 -11.82
CA HIS A 142 7.11 2.57 -13.29
C HIS A 142 5.75 2.90 -13.95
N TRP A 143 4.69 3.11 -13.17
CA TRP A 143 3.37 3.50 -13.66
C TRP A 143 3.13 5.01 -13.57
N PRO A 144 2.22 5.59 -14.42
CA PRO A 144 2.00 7.03 -14.49
C PRO A 144 1.36 7.63 -13.22
N ASP A 145 0.73 6.82 -12.39
CA ASP A 145 0.02 7.19 -11.16
C ASP A 145 0.89 7.07 -9.90
N THR A 146 2.14 6.61 -10.03
CA THR A 146 3.04 6.30 -8.91
C THR A 146 3.34 7.51 -8.02
N ILE A 147 3.23 7.28 -6.71
CA ILE A 147 3.73 8.17 -5.65
C ILE A 147 4.62 7.38 -4.69
N PHE A 148 5.58 8.05 -4.08
CA PHE A 148 6.33 7.54 -2.94
C PHE A 148 5.80 8.18 -1.66
N SER A 149 5.94 7.47 -0.55
CA SER A 149 5.59 7.95 0.79
C SER A 149 6.84 7.92 1.67
N TYR A 150 7.19 9.05 2.27
CA TYR A 150 8.35 9.16 3.16
C TYR A 150 7.90 9.46 4.59
N ASP A 151 8.20 8.56 5.51
CA ASP A 151 7.95 8.77 6.93
C ASP A 151 9.15 9.45 7.58
N HIS A 152 8.97 10.71 7.95
CA HIS A 152 10.01 11.53 8.57
C HIS A 152 10.49 11.02 9.93
N SER A 153 9.64 10.31 10.68
CA SER A 153 9.97 9.80 12.02
C SER A 153 10.91 8.60 11.97
N THR A 154 10.69 7.72 11.03
CA THR A 154 11.45 6.47 10.88
C THR A 154 12.54 6.57 9.81
N HIS A 155 12.55 7.66 9.02
CA HIS A 155 13.40 7.85 7.84
C HIS A 155 13.24 6.73 6.81
N VAL A 156 12.02 6.17 6.70
CA VAL A 156 11.69 5.13 5.71
C VAL A 156 11.00 5.75 4.51
N LEU A 157 11.54 5.47 3.33
CA LEU A 157 10.94 5.80 2.05
C LEU A 157 10.27 4.55 1.45
N TYR A 158 8.96 4.60 1.27
CA TYR A 158 8.18 3.57 0.61
C TYR A 158 8.12 3.89 -0.88
N THR A 159 8.83 3.10 -1.67
CA THR A 159 9.10 3.39 -3.09
C THR A 159 8.28 2.53 -4.05
N CYS A 160 7.32 1.75 -3.52
CA CYS A 160 6.59 0.80 -4.35
C CYS A 160 7.59 -0.12 -5.10
N ASP A 161 7.48 -0.26 -6.40
CA ASP A 161 8.35 -1.11 -7.21
C ASP A 161 9.68 -0.48 -7.61
N ALA A 162 9.80 0.87 -7.46
CA ALA A 162 11.06 1.53 -7.76
C ALA A 162 12.17 1.03 -6.83
N PHE A 163 13.33 0.73 -7.40
CA PHE A 163 14.51 0.16 -6.71
C PHE A 163 14.28 -1.26 -6.16
N GLY A 164 13.15 -1.88 -6.50
CA GLY A 164 12.78 -3.22 -6.05
C GLY A 164 13.43 -4.33 -6.87
N LEU A 165 13.18 -5.55 -6.43
CA LEU A 165 13.66 -6.79 -7.05
C LEU A 165 12.58 -7.87 -6.86
N HIS A 166 12.30 -8.63 -7.92
CA HIS A 166 11.42 -9.80 -7.82
C HIS A 166 12.16 -10.96 -7.15
N TYR A 167 11.77 -11.25 -5.91
CA TYR A 167 12.40 -12.30 -5.11
C TYR A 167 11.47 -12.77 -4.00
N CYS A 168 11.46 -14.09 -3.76
CA CYS A 168 10.87 -14.69 -2.58
C CYS A 168 11.96 -15.26 -1.68
N SER A 169 11.82 -15.07 -0.36
CA SER A 169 12.63 -15.72 0.65
C SER A 169 11.81 -15.93 1.92
N ASP A 170 12.03 -17.06 2.57
CA ASP A 170 11.47 -17.38 3.89
C ASP A 170 12.26 -16.71 5.03
N GLU A 171 13.38 -16.06 4.72
CA GLU A 171 14.27 -15.37 5.66
C GLU A 171 13.86 -13.91 5.90
#